data_a9c5f12f54f537b728f288ac83db1b80
#
_entry.id   a9c5f12f54f537b728f288ac83db1b80
#
_cell.length_a   1.000
_cell.length_b   1.000
_cell.length_c   1.000
_cell.angle_alpha   90.00
_cell.angle_beta   90.00
_cell.angle_gamma   90.00
#
_symmetry.space_group_name_H-M   'P 1'
#
loop_
_entity.id
_entity.type
_entity.pdbx_description
1 polymer ?
#
loop_
_entity_poly.entity_id
_entity_poly.type
_entity_poly.pdbx_seq_one_letter_code
_entity_poly.pdbx_strand_id
1 'polypeptide(L)'
;FEVQWRAAPDHVDGHQHVQQFAGIREVLVSVLQRRYGASGAARPWLRVSRVAQVGVKARAISAWGAQALQDWARANSWPHVAPLLGAYNFDPGASTYARHMAQWLAQMPAQATLMCHPANALDARDPIAPARVREHAYLRSDAFADALAQAGVQLCRGRDALAPSTEAP
;
A
#
# COMPACT_ATOMS: atom_id res chain seq x y z
N PHE A 1 20.38 -1.30 4.06
CA PHE A 1 19.36 -0.91 5.03
C PHE A 1 19.73 -1.44 6.42
N GLU A 2 19.74 -2.75 6.66
CA GLU A 2 19.93 -3.37 7.99
C GLU A 2 21.23 -3.01 8.68
N VAL A 3 22.33 -2.93 7.94
CA VAL A 3 23.63 -2.51 8.48
C VAL A 3 23.57 -1.07 9.01
N GLN A 4 22.91 -0.19 8.28
CA GLN A 4 22.81 1.22 8.62
C GLN A 4 21.79 1.46 9.75
N TRP A 5 20.65 0.81 9.69
CA TRP A 5 19.56 1.00 10.65
C TRP A 5 19.62 0.03 11.84
N ARG A 6 20.53 -0.96 11.80
CA ARG A 6 20.67 -2.03 12.81
C ARG A 6 19.36 -2.72 13.16
N ALA A 7 18.45 -2.80 12.18
CA ALA A 7 17.13 -3.40 12.34
C ALA A 7 16.67 -3.99 11.01
N ALA A 8 15.80 -4.99 11.06
CA ALA A 8 15.08 -5.47 9.90
C ALA A 8 14.12 -4.38 9.39
N PRO A 9 13.84 -4.32 8.08
CA PRO A 9 12.79 -3.44 7.57
C PRO A 9 11.43 -3.85 8.14
N ASP A 10 10.58 -2.87 8.37
CA ASP A 10 9.21 -3.11 8.82
C ASP A 10 8.37 -3.74 7.69
N HIS A 11 8.58 -3.27 6.48
CA HIS A 11 7.89 -3.75 5.29
C HIS A 11 8.78 -3.71 4.05
N VAL A 12 8.33 -4.40 3.02
CA VAL A 12 8.93 -4.35 1.69
C VAL A 12 7.87 -3.95 0.68
N ASP A 13 8.22 -2.94 -0.10
CA ASP A 13 7.44 -2.40 -1.18
C ASP A 13 8.31 -2.14 -2.40
N GLY A 14 7.76 -2.25 -3.59
CA GLY A 14 8.44 -1.96 -4.84
C GLY A 14 7.86 -0.71 -5.52
N HIS A 15 8.73 0.23 -5.91
CA HIS A 15 8.33 1.36 -6.71
C HIS A 15 7.61 0.89 -7.98
N GLN A 16 6.51 1.55 -8.33
CA GLN A 16 5.65 1.16 -9.47
C GLN A 16 5.22 -0.31 -9.49
N HIS A 17 5.07 -0.90 -8.30
CA HIS A 17 4.61 -2.28 -8.11
C HIS A 17 5.55 -3.38 -8.65
N VAL A 18 6.83 -3.08 -8.88
CA VAL A 18 7.79 -4.02 -9.51
C VAL A 18 8.02 -5.29 -8.68
N GLN A 19 7.77 -5.26 -7.36
CA GLN A 19 7.95 -6.41 -6.46
C GLN A 19 7.12 -7.64 -6.85
N GLN A 20 6.11 -7.47 -7.67
CA GLN A 20 5.23 -8.56 -8.10
C GLN A 20 5.51 -9.09 -9.52
N PHE A 21 6.41 -8.44 -10.29
CA PHE A 21 6.84 -8.95 -11.60
C PHE A 21 7.58 -10.28 -11.43
N ALA A 22 7.37 -11.22 -12.31
CA ALA A 22 7.81 -12.61 -12.18
C ALA A 22 9.27 -12.74 -11.72
N GLY A 23 10.24 -12.26 -12.48
CA GLY A 23 11.66 -12.36 -12.12
C GLY A 23 12.04 -11.64 -10.83
N ILE A 24 11.48 -10.44 -10.60
CA ILE A 24 11.73 -9.66 -9.38
C ILE A 24 11.11 -10.36 -8.17
N ARG A 25 9.89 -10.85 -8.28
CA ARG A 25 9.19 -11.60 -7.23
C ARG A 25 9.98 -12.84 -6.80
N GLU A 26 10.49 -13.61 -7.74
CA GLU A 26 11.25 -14.84 -7.46
C GLU A 26 12.51 -14.54 -6.63
N VAL A 27 13.25 -13.51 -7.01
CA VAL A 27 14.42 -13.06 -6.25
C VAL A 27 14.00 -12.52 -4.88
N LEU A 28 12.97 -11.68 -4.83
CA LEU A 28 12.47 -11.12 -3.58
C LEU A 28 12.08 -12.21 -2.58
N VAL A 29 11.25 -13.17 -2.97
CA VAL A 29 10.78 -14.22 -2.05
C VAL A 29 11.93 -15.12 -1.59
N SER A 30 12.90 -15.40 -2.47
CA SER A 30 14.10 -16.14 -2.10
C SER A 30 14.94 -15.39 -1.06
N VAL A 31 15.14 -14.10 -1.23
CA VAL A 31 15.86 -13.25 -0.26
C VAL A 31 15.13 -13.19 1.06
N LEU A 32 13.82 -12.99 1.04
CA LEU A 32 12.99 -12.93 2.25
C LEU A 32 13.07 -14.23 3.05
N GLN A 33 12.89 -15.36 2.39
CA GLN A 33 13.00 -16.67 3.04
C GLN A 33 14.38 -16.92 3.64
N ARG A 34 15.45 -16.61 2.91
CA ARG A 34 16.82 -16.78 3.39
C ARG A 34 17.13 -15.90 4.60
N ARG A 35 16.62 -14.67 4.63
CA ARG A 35 16.96 -13.70 5.70
C ARG A 35 16.03 -13.77 6.90
N TYR A 36 14.76 -14.03 6.68
CA TYR A 36 13.71 -13.93 7.71
C TYR A 36 12.82 -15.18 7.80
N GLY A 37 13.17 -16.25 7.09
CA GLY A 37 12.38 -17.46 7.08
C GLY A 37 12.51 -18.30 8.36
N ALA A 38 13.57 -18.08 9.15
CA ALA A 38 13.77 -18.79 10.40
C ALA A 38 12.66 -18.49 11.40
N SER A 39 12.30 -19.49 12.23
CA SER A 39 11.31 -19.33 13.28
C SER A 39 11.76 -18.27 14.29
N GLY A 40 10.84 -17.38 14.68
CA GLY A 40 11.12 -16.29 15.62
C GLY A 40 11.74 -15.03 15.02
N ALA A 41 12.15 -15.02 13.75
CA ALA A 41 12.61 -13.81 13.11
C ALA A 41 11.45 -12.83 12.84
N ALA A 42 11.66 -11.55 13.11
CA ALA A 42 10.72 -10.50 12.72
C ALA A 42 10.66 -10.42 11.19
N ARG A 43 9.53 -10.80 10.61
CA ARG A 43 9.31 -10.80 9.16
C ARG A 43 8.79 -9.44 8.70
N PRO A 44 9.43 -8.78 7.73
CA PRO A 44 8.84 -7.60 7.10
C PRO A 44 7.55 -7.99 6.39
N TRP A 45 6.50 -7.19 6.55
CA TRP A 45 5.28 -7.43 5.80
C TRP A 45 5.42 -6.97 4.34
N LEU A 46 4.64 -7.57 3.45
CA LEU A 46 4.64 -7.28 2.02
C LEU A 46 3.41 -6.48 1.63
N ARG A 47 3.60 -5.41 0.86
CA ARG A 47 2.50 -4.80 0.13
C ARG A 47 2.22 -5.62 -1.12
N VAL A 48 1.02 -6.17 -1.20
CA VAL A 48 0.53 -6.82 -2.42
C VAL A 48 -0.35 -5.84 -3.19
N SER A 49 0.06 -5.50 -4.40
CA SER A 49 -0.65 -4.51 -5.23
C SER A 49 -1.82 -5.14 -5.98
N ARG A 50 -2.67 -5.87 -5.27
CA ARG A 50 -3.95 -6.34 -5.79
C ARG A 50 -4.96 -5.21 -5.64
N VAL A 51 -5.18 -4.49 -6.74
CA VAL A 51 -6.06 -3.32 -6.73
C VAL A 51 -7.52 -3.75 -6.58
N ALA A 52 -8.20 -3.24 -5.56
CA ALA A 52 -9.60 -3.54 -5.29
C ALA A 52 -10.58 -2.83 -6.23
N GLN A 53 -10.12 -1.80 -6.93
CA GLN A 53 -10.93 -0.95 -7.77
C GLN A 53 -11.20 -1.59 -9.14
N VAL A 54 -12.33 -1.22 -9.75
CA VAL A 54 -12.67 -1.57 -11.13
C VAL A 54 -12.05 -0.55 -12.08
N GLY A 55 -11.35 -1.00 -13.13
CA GLY A 55 -10.77 -0.14 -14.16
C GLY A 55 -9.59 -0.80 -14.88
N VAL A 56 -9.25 -0.28 -16.06
CA VAL A 56 -8.17 -0.83 -16.90
C VAL A 56 -6.82 -0.78 -16.19
N LYS A 57 -6.49 0.36 -15.57
CA LYS A 57 -5.24 0.55 -14.81
C LYS A 57 -5.16 -0.40 -13.61
N ALA A 58 -6.25 -0.53 -12.86
CA ALA A 58 -6.35 -1.44 -11.73
C ALA A 58 -6.14 -2.90 -12.15
N ARG A 59 -6.78 -3.31 -13.24
CA ARG A 59 -6.63 -4.66 -13.82
C ARG A 59 -5.20 -4.92 -14.28
N ALA A 60 -4.56 -3.95 -14.94
CA ALA A 60 -3.17 -4.07 -15.38
C ALA A 60 -2.22 -4.27 -14.19
N ILE A 61 -2.31 -3.43 -13.15
CA ILE A 61 -1.48 -3.55 -11.94
C ILE A 61 -1.67 -4.92 -11.30
N SER A 62 -2.91 -5.39 -11.16
CA SER A 62 -3.20 -6.70 -10.57
C SER A 62 -2.69 -7.86 -11.43
N ALA A 63 -2.75 -7.74 -12.76
CA ALA A 63 -2.29 -8.77 -13.71
C ALA A 63 -0.77 -8.97 -13.70
N TRP A 64 0.02 -8.00 -13.21
CA TRP A 64 1.49 -8.09 -13.15
C TRP A 64 2.04 -9.03 -12.08
N GLY A 65 1.21 -9.96 -11.59
CA GLY A 65 1.64 -11.02 -10.68
C GLY A 65 1.26 -10.78 -9.21
N ALA A 66 0.35 -9.85 -8.92
CA ALA A 66 -0.14 -9.61 -7.57
C ALA A 66 -0.75 -10.86 -6.94
N GLN A 67 -1.52 -11.63 -7.72
CA GLN A 67 -2.09 -12.89 -7.25
C GLN A 67 -0.99 -13.89 -6.85
N ALA A 68 0.02 -14.07 -7.70
CA ALA A 68 1.11 -15.01 -7.42
C ALA A 68 1.92 -14.62 -6.18
N LEU A 69 2.16 -13.30 -5.95
CA LEU A 69 2.81 -12.83 -4.73
C LEU A 69 1.94 -13.08 -3.49
N GLN A 70 0.63 -12.87 -3.60
CA GLN A 70 -0.31 -13.11 -2.52
C GLN A 70 -0.41 -14.61 -2.18
N ASP A 71 -0.47 -15.47 -3.19
CA ASP A 71 -0.54 -16.92 -3.00
C ASP A 71 0.72 -17.45 -2.34
N TRP A 72 1.89 -16.96 -2.75
CA TRP A 72 3.15 -17.27 -2.09
C TRP A 72 3.14 -16.82 -0.62
N ALA A 73 2.70 -15.60 -0.34
CA ALA A 73 2.66 -15.06 1.01
C ALA A 73 1.73 -15.91 1.91
N ARG A 74 0.57 -16.29 1.42
CA ARG A 74 -0.36 -17.17 2.15
C ARG A 74 0.21 -18.56 2.39
N ALA A 75 0.78 -19.19 1.35
CA ALA A 75 1.36 -20.53 1.45
C ALA A 75 2.53 -20.61 2.44
N ASN A 76 3.23 -19.48 2.66
CA ASN A 76 4.37 -19.40 3.58
C ASN A 76 4.03 -18.68 4.90
N SER A 77 2.76 -18.41 5.18
CA SER A 77 2.31 -17.63 6.34
C SER A 77 3.11 -16.32 6.48
N TRP A 78 3.36 -15.68 5.34
CA TRP A 78 4.12 -14.43 5.31
C TRP A 78 3.20 -13.24 5.53
N PRO A 79 3.51 -12.32 6.47
CA PRO A 79 2.68 -11.16 6.71
C PRO A 79 2.56 -10.29 5.47
N HIS A 80 1.36 -9.96 5.05
CA HIS A 80 1.11 -9.16 3.86
C HIS A 80 -0.20 -8.39 3.97
N VAL A 81 -0.27 -7.23 3.32
CA VAL A 81 -1.48 -6.43 3.20
C VAL A 81 -1.94 -6.42 1.75
N ALA A 82 -3.18 -6.78 1.54
CA ALA A 82 -3.95 -6.67 0.32
C ALA A 82 -5.43 -6.47 0.72
N PRO A 83 -6.22 -5.71 -0.02
CA PRO A 83 -5.94 -5.09 -1.31
C PRO A 83 -5.25 -3.73 -1.23
N LEU A 84 -4.94 -3.19 -2.42
CA LEU A 84 -4.43 -1.83 -2.63
C LEU A 84 -5.56 -0.95 -3.16
N LEU A 85 -5.72 0.23 -2.56
CA LEU A 85 -6.57 1.33 -3.01
C LEU A 85 -5.70 2.54 -3.40
N GLY A 86 -6.29 3.59 -3.95
CA GLY A 86 -5.58 4.82 -4.28
C GLY A 86 -5.03 4.88 -5.72
N ALA A 87 -5.37 3.93 -6.58
CA ALA A 87 -4.99 3.98 -7.99
C ALA A 87 -5.95 4.89 -8.78
N TYR A 88 -5.42 5.97 -9.41
CA TYR A 88 -6.19 6.90 -10.23
C TYR A 88 -5.30 7.54 -11.31
N ASN A 89 -5.87 8.36 -12.19
CA ASN A 89 -5.18 8.93 -13.35
C ASN A 89 -4.52 10.30 -13.09
N PHE A 90 -4.43 10.74 -11.83
CA PHE A 90 -3.86 12.04 -11.46
C PHE A 90 -4.60 13.24 -12.08
N ASP A 91 -5.92 13.13 -12.21
CA ASP A 91 -6.78 14.14 -12.80
C ASP A 91 -6.60 15.52 -12.16
N PRO A 92 -6.70 16.62 -12.95
CA PRO A 92 -6.28 17.94 -12.52
C PRO A 92 -7.20 18.63 -11.50
N GLY A 93 -8.40 18.13 -11.23
CA GLY A 93 -9.36 18.78 -10.34
C GLY A 93 -9.13 18.47 -8.85
N ALA A 94 -9.02 19.48 -8.00
CA ALA A 94 -8.87 19.30 -6.54
C ALA A 94 -10.06 18.54 -5.92
N SER A 95 -11.28 18.87 -6.33
CA SER A 95 -12.51 18.18 -5.88
C SER A 95 -12.56 16.71 -6.31
N THR A 96 -11.84 16.36 -7.36
CA THR A 96 -11.76 14.98 -7.85
C THR A 96 -11.01 14.08 -6.88
N TYR A 97 -9.90 14.55 -6.29
CA TYR A 97 -9.13 13.74 -5.34
C TYR A 97 -9.93 13.47 -4.05
N ALA A 98 -10.61 14.48 -3.49
CA ALA A 98 -11.48 14.29 -2.32
C ALA A 98 -12.61 13.28 -2.60
N ARG A 99 -13.19 13.33 -3.80
CA ARG A 99 -14.23 12.37 -4.22
C ARG A 99 -13.66 10.96 -4.37
N HIS A 100 -12.49 10.80 -4.95
CA HIS A 100 -11.82 9.51 -5.00
C HIS A 100 -11.54 8.97 -3.60
N MET A 101 -11.03 9.81 -2.70
CA MET A 101 -10.79 9.42 -1.31
C MET A 101 -12.07 8.91 -0.63
N ALA A 102 -13.15 9.65 -0.72
CA ALA A 102 -14.44 9.23 -0.15
C ALA A 102 -14.91 7.88 -0.71
N GLN A 103 -14.76 7.65 -2.02
CA GLN A 103 -15.08 6.37 -2.64
C GLN A 103 -14.18 5.22 -2.17
N TRP A 104 -12.87 5.47 -2.03
CA TRP A 104 -11.94 4.46 -1.55
C TRP A 104 -12.21 4.08 -0.10
N LEU A 105 -12.46 5.06 0.76
CA LEU A 105 -12.78 4.84 2.16
C LEU A 105 -14.10 4.09 2.34
N ALA A 106 -15.13 4.43 1.56
CA ALA A 106 -16.43 3.74 1.60
C ALA A 106 -16.37 2.26 1.15
N GLN A 107 -15.38 1.91 0.35
CA GLN A 107 -15.16 0.55 -0.17
C GLN A 107 -14.02 -0.18 0.54
N MET A 108 -13.46 0.42 1.59
CA MET A 108 -12.29 -0.13 2.27
C MET A 108 -12.67 -1.41 3.01
N PRO A 109 -12.00 -2.54 2.74
CA PRO A 109 -12.16 -3.73 3.56
C PRO A 109 -11.49 -3.53 4.92
N ALA A 110 -11.67 -4.49 5.83
CA ALA A 110 -11.16 -4.42 7.20
C ALA A 110 -9.65 -4.10 7.29
N GLN A 111 -8.88 -4.54 6.30
CA GLN A 111 -7.45 -4.21 6.17
C GLN A 111 -7.12 -3.92 4.72
N ALA A 112 -6.50 -2.78 4.45
CA ALA A 112 -6.05 -2.39 3.11
C ALA A 112 -4.88 -1.42 3.16
N THR A 113 -4.18 -1.27 2.05
CA THR A 113 -3.20 -0.19 1.84
C THR A 113 -3.82 0.86 0.95
N LEU A 114 -3.78 2.12 1.37
CA LEU A 114 -4.16 3.26 0.56
C LEU A 114 -2.89 3.93 0.03
N MET A 115 -2.68 3.86 -1.28
CA MET A 115 -1.53 4.47 -1.95
C MET A 115 -1.78 5.96 -2.16
N CYS A 116 -0.81 6.79 -1.82
CA CYS A 116 -0.80 8.22 -2.08
C CYS A 116 0.61 8.67 -2.50
N HIS A 117 0.70 9.85 -3.11
CA HIS A 117 1.93 10.39 -3.68
C HIS A 117 2.18 11.86 -3.27
N PRO A 118 2.00 12.23 -2.00
CA PRO A 118 2.05 13.63 -1.59
C PRO A 118 3.43 14.24 -1.79
N ALA A 119 3.47 15.51 -2.20
CA ALA A 119 4.65 16.37 -2.17
C ALA A 119 4.26 17.79 -1.75
N ASN A 120 5.14 18.44 -1.00
CA ASN A 120 4.90 19.80 -0.49
C ASN A 120 5.26 20.92 -1.50
N ALA A 121 5.91 20.56 -2.62
CA ALA A 121 6.31 21.49 -3.65
C ALA A 121 6.19 20.87 -5.06
N LEU A 122 6.10 21.75 -6.05
CA LEU A 122 6.12 21.33 -7.46
C LEU A 122 7.57 21.06 -7.90
N ASP A 123 7.78 19.92 -8.58
CA ASP A 123 9.00 19.66 -9.36
C ASP A 123 8.60 19.68 -10.84
N ALA A 124 9.18 20.59 -11.61
CA ALA A 124 8.89 20.75 -13.04
C ALA A 124 9.26 19.52 -13.88
N ARG A 125 10.10 18.62 -13.37
CA ARG A 125 10.50 17.38 -14.02
C ARG A 125 9.55 16.21 -13.71
N ASP A 126 8.66 16.37 -12.76
CA ASP A 126 7.70 15.33 -12.38
C ASP A 126 6.33 15.59 -13.06
N PRO A 127 5.93 14.75 -14.02
CA PRO A 127 4.67 14.95 -14.76
C PRO A 127 3.42 14.91 -13.88
N ILE A 128 3.50 14.36 -12.68
CA ILE A 128 2.38 14.30 -11.74
C ILE A 128 2.54 15.27 -10.55
N ALA A 129 3.53 16.17 -10.57
CA ALA A 129 3.76 17.12 -9.48
C ALA A 129 2.52 17.92 -9.05
N PRO A 130 1.66 18.41 -9.96
CA PRO A 130 0.43 19.11 -9.56
C PRO A 130 -0.54 18.21 -8.76
N ALA A 131 -0.63 16.92 -9.09
CA ALA A 131 -1.44 15.97 -8.35
C ALA A 131 -0.86 15.72 -6.97
N ARG A 132 0.46 15.56 -6.84
CA ARG A 132 1.14 15.37 -5.56
C ARG A 132 0.90 16.51 -4.57
N VAL A 133 0.95 17.74 -5.06
CA VAL A 133 0.69 18.92 -4.22
C VAL A 133 -0.77 18.97 -3.76
N ARG A 134 -1.72 18.61 -4.63
CA ARG A 134 -3.13 18.50 -4.24
C ARG A 134 -3.36 17.39 -3.22
N GLU A 135 -2.74 16.21 -3.41
CA GLU A 135 -2.81 15.12 -2.44
C GLU A 135 -2.28 15.58 -1.07
N HIS A 136 -1.12 16.23 -1.05
CA HIS A 136 -0.54 16.75 0.19
C HIS A 136 -1.47 17.75 0.88
N ALA A 137 -2.03 18.70 0.13
CA ALA A 137 -2.95 19.68 0.67
C ALA A 137 -4.21 19.04 1.27
N TYR A 138 -4.79 18.06 0.57
CA TYR A 138 -5.97 17.33 1.04
C TYR A 138 -5.65 16.47 2.28
N LEU A 139 -4.58 15.71 2.27
CA LEU A 139 -4.19 14.81 3.37
C LEU A 139 -3.88 15.56 4.67
N ARG A 140 -3.59 16.87 4.59
CA ARG A 140 -3.38 17.74 5.75
C ARG A 140 -4.62 18.50 6.19
N SER A 141 -5.73 18.38 5.48
CA SER A 141 -6.95 19.14 5.76
C SER A 141 -7.87 18.43 6.74
N ASP A 142 -8.72 19.20 7.41
CA ASP A 142 -9.81 18.68 8.24
C ASP A 142 -10.76 17.80 7.44
N ALA A 143 -10.96 18.10 6.14
CA ALA A 143 -11.79 17.30 5.25
C ALA A 143 -11.33 15.84 5.11
N PHE A 144 -10.02 15.58 5.24
CA PHE A 144 -9.51 14.19 5.27
C PHE A 144 -9.83 13.50 6.60
N ALA A 145 -9.64 14.22 7.72
CA ALA A 145 -10.00 13.70 9.04
C ALA A 145 -11.50 13.38 9.14
N ASP A 146 -12.34 14.28 8.64
CA ASP A 146 -13.79 14.08 8.57
C ASP A 146 -14.17 12.88 7.68
N ALA A 147 -13.49 12.71 6.54
CA ALA A 147 -13.74 11.58 5.64
C ALA A 147 -13.37 10.23 6.30
N LEU A 148 -12.27 10.16 7.05
CA LEU A 148 -11.88 8.98 7.83
C LEU A 148 -12.94 8.67 8.90
N ALA A 149 -13.36 9.68 9.66
CA ALA A 149 -14.35 9.52 10.72
C ALA A 149 -15.71 9.06 10.16
N GLN A 150 -16.19 9.66 9.07
CA GLN A 150 -17.44 9.27 8.39
C GLN A 150 -17.41 7.83 7.87
N ALA A 151 -16.25 7.38 7.39
CA ALA A 151 -16.07 6.01 6.90
C ALA A 151 -15.77 4.99 8.02
N GLY A 152 -15.57 5.43 9.26
CA GLY A 152 -15.17 4.55 10.36
C GLY A 152 -13.78 3.93 10.16
N VAL A 153 -12.89 4.61 9.42
CA VAL A 153 -11.56 4.11 9.07
C VAL A 153 -10.51 4.70 10.01
N GLN A 154 -9.66 3.85 10.54
CA GLN A 154 -8.50 4.22 11.33
C GLN A 154 -7.20 4.04 10.55
N LEU A 155 -6.31 5.04 10.62
CA LEU A 155 -4.94 4.92 10.13
C LEU A 155 -4.10 4.21 11.19
N CYS A 156 -3.36 3.19 10.77
CA CYS A 156 -2.44 2.47 11.64
C CYS A 156 -1.15 2.11 10.90
N ARG A 157 -0.15 1.67 11.62
CA ARG A 157 1.04 1.09 11.00
C ARG A 157 0.69 -0.27 10.41
N GLY A 158 1.32 -0.66 9.30
CA GLY A 158 1.04 -1.94 8.67
C GLY A 158 1.26 -3.15 9.59
N ARG A 159 2.23 -3.09 10.50
CA ARG A 159 2.45 -4.14 11.50
C ARG A 159 1.28 -4.26 12.49
N ASP A 160 0.68 -3.14 12.87
CA ASP A 160 -0.43 -3.12 13.84
C ASP A 160 -1.71 -3.64 13.18
N ALA A 161 -1.90 -3.33 11.88
CA ALA A 161 -2.98 -3.90 11.07
C ALA A 161 -2.91 -5.43 10.94
N LEU A 162 -1.71 -6.00 11.05
CA LEU A 162 -1.47 -7.45 10.91
C LEU A 162 -1.37 -8.18 12.24
N ALA A 163 -1.40 -7.45 13.36
CA ALA A 163 -1.47 -8.05 14.67
C ALA A 163 -2.80 -8.82 14.81
N PRO A 164 -2.80 -10.00 15.46
CA PRO A 164 -4.06 -10.67 15.78
C PRO A 164 -4.92 -9.73 16.63
N SER A 165 -6.20 -9.61 16.25
CA SER A 165 -7.15 -8.80 17.03
C SER A 165 -7.15 -9.27 18.48
N THR A 166 -6.79 -8.38 19.39
CA THR A 166 -6.86 -8.63 20.84
C THR A 166 -8.28 -8.43 21.38
N GLU A 167 -9.30 -8.54 20.55
CA GLU A 167 -10.66 -8.63 21.06
C GLU A 167 -10.81 -10.00 21.73
N ALA A 168 -10.72 -9.95 23.04
CA ALA A 168 -11.13 -11.03 23.90
C ALA A 168 -12.66 -11.25 23.81
N PRO A 169 -13.12 -12.48 24.01
CA PRO A 169 -14.52 -12.84 23.95
C PRO A 169 -15.39 -12.09 24.96
#